data_9d38f631e6f01fc6d0b1e8c2310e490e
#
_entry.id   9d38f631e6f01fc6d0b1e8c2310e490e
#
_cell.length_a   1.000
_cell.length_b   1.000
_cell.length_c   1.000
_cell.angle_alpha   90.00
_cell.angle_beta   90.00
_cell.angle_gamma   90.00
#
_symmetry.space_group_name_H-M   'P 1'
#
loop_
_entity.id
_entity.type
_entity.pdbx_description
1 polymer ?
#
loop_
_entity_poly.entity_id
_entity_poly.type
_entity_poly.pdbx_seq_one_letter_code
_entity_poly.pdbx_strand_id
1 'polypeptide(L)'
;MPPPLAPNLVLAVVDTTRADALGLEGGGVAPTLRAAARMGRSYTRAISPAPWTPPAHASMFSGLAPGEHGVWGPNLLDADGWPRPGCIRGPLLARWLPAVLAERGYRTLGISANSWIGGYLGFDHGFERFTSVRYNPSGRVRRTRAARVGRLLPEQLAGRLRRRRVAEQLSRRGQDWGAGLTLTVLRDWLAESRRPFFAFLNFMEPHWPYHPPPGFEGFSPAEARHALEVLVRYRGPVWQRTPLPPEDAGMLRRLYLGEVGYLDRRLGELLELLAGAGRLDDTVVVVVADHGEHLGEHGLIGHVGSVYQELLHVPLLVLGPEELVGRGVEDARVSTRRLYHALLDWAGCEAASLVSDEPVVADYEGVWSHAGSLRRMRNPPDDPRLKATVWALYGGPWKYVREQTGEERLCNLDADPGETTDAAADGPRSTLRRQLAEVLAERRPCLLGPRAGQGERDLETEAELRALGYL
;
A
#
# COMPACT_ATOMS: atom_id res chain seq x y z
N MET A 1 5.76 7.10 41.32
CA MET A 1 5.32 5.95 40.50
C MET A 1 6.40 5.70 39.45
N PRO A 2 6.77 4.47 39.15
CA PRO A 2 7.62 4.24 37.97
C PRO A 2 6.92 4.85 36.75
N PRO A 3 7.68 5.36 35.76
CA PRO A 3 7.07 5.85 34.53
C PRO A 3 6.22 4.73 33.93
N PRO A 4 5.06 5.04 33.33
CA PRO A 4 4.25 4.03 32.66
C PRO A 4 5.14 3.31 31.65
N LEU A 5 5.06 1.98 31.62
CA LEU A 5 5.78 1.19 30.63
C LEU A 5 5.36 1.68 29.24
N ALA A 6 6.33 1.92 28.38
CA ALA A 6 6.05 2.32 26.99
C ALA A 6 5.13 1.26 26.35
N PRO A 7 4.09 1.66 25.62
CA PRO A 7 3.14 0.74 24.99
C PRO A 7 3.82 -0.12 23.94
N ASN A 8 3.27 -1.28 23.65
CA ASN A 8 3.63 -2.00 22.42
C ASN A 8 2.99 -1.31 21.23
N LEU A 9 3.61 -1.43 20.07
CA LEU A 9 3.15 -0.81 18.83
C LEU A 9 2.97 -1.88 17.75
N VAL A 10 1.81 -1.89 17.11
CA VAL A 10 1.54 -2.72 15.92
C VAL A 10 1.12 -1.81 14.78
N LEU A 11 1.85 -1.83 13.68
CA LEU A 11 1.49 -1.17 12.43
C LEU A 11 1.06 -2.22 11.42
N ALA A 12 -0.25 -2.40 11.26
CA ALA A 12 -0.86 -3.30 10.30
C ALA A 12 -1.21 -2.52 9.03
N VAL A 13 -0.40 -2.67 7.99
CA VAL A 13 -0.63 -2.06 6.67
C VAL A 13 -1.37 -3.05 5.79
N VAL A 14 -2.52 -2.62 5.28
CA VAL A 14 -3.43 -3.38 4.43
C VAL A 14 -3.32 -2.85 2.99
N ASP A 15 -2.56 -3.57 2.17
CA ASP A 15 -2.19 -3.15 0.81
C ASP A 15 -3.43 -2.88 -0.05
N THR A 16 -3.40 -1.84 -0.87
CA THR A 16 -4.44 -1.42 -1.82
C THR A 16 -5.87 -1.26 -1.25
N THR A 17 -6.04 -1.17 0.07
CA THR A 17 -7.38 -1.13 0.68
C THR A 17 -7.97 0.27 0.63
N ARG A 18 -9.12 0.41 -0.05
CA ARG A 18 -9.87 1.68 -0.16
C ARG A 18 -10.65 1.97 1.13
N ALA A 19 -10.77 3.25 1.47
CA ALA A 19 -11.57 3.66 2.63
C ALA A 19 -13.06 3.29 2.48
N ASP A 20 -13.65 3.46 1.28
CA ASP A 20 -15.05 3.14 1.01
C ASP A 20 -15.33 1.64 1.04
N ALA A 21 -14.35 0.80 0.69
CA ALA A 21 -14.48 -0.65 0.71
C ALA A 21 -14.46 -1.21 2.14
N LEU A 22 -13.53 -0.73 2.98
CA LEU A 22 -13.49 -1.12 4.39
C LEU A 22 -14.69 -0.56 5.15
N GLY A 23 -15.02 0.73 4.94
CA GLY A 23 -16.22 1.36 5.45
C GLY A 23 -16.30 1.41 6.97
N LEU A 24 -15.29 1.95 7.64
CA LEU A 24 -15.25 2.05 9.12
C LEU A 24 -16.45 2.81 9.67
N GLU A 25 -16.93 3.83 8.95
CA GLU A 25 -18.11 4.63 9.32
C GLU A 25 -19.44 4.04 8.78
N GLY A 26 -19.38 2.97 8.02
CA GLY A 26 -20.54 2.30 7.41
C GLY A 26 -20.38 2.03 5.92
N GLY A 27 -21.28 1.22 5.36
CA GLY A 27 -21.35 0.96 3.92
C GLY A 27 -20.32 -0.03 3.35
N GLY A 28 -19.23 -0.33 4.03
CA GLY A 28 -18.22 -1.30 3.61
C GLY A 28 -18.48 -2.72 4.09
N VAL A 29 -17.54 -3.62 3.80
CA VAL A 29 -17.62 -5.07 4.08
C VAL A 29 -16.81 -5.53 5.29
N ALA A 30 -16.43 -4.59 6.19
CA ALA A 30 -15.57 -4.86 7.35
C ALA A 30 -16.33 -4.72 8.70
N PRO A 31 -17.25 -5.64 9.03
CA PRO A 31 -18.02 -5.55 10.27
C PRO A 31 -17.17 -5.68 11.53
N THR A 32 -16.08 -6.45 11.50
CA THR A 32 -15.18 -6.69 12.63
C THR A 32 -14.42 -5.42 13.00
N LEU A 33 -13.78 -4.78 12.03
CA LEU A 33 -13.05 -3.54 12.24
C LEU A 33 -13.99 -2.38 12.59
N ARG A 34 -15.18 -2.35 12.02
CA ARG A 34 -16.21 -1.36 12.41
C ARG A 34 -16.65 -1.52 13.85
N ALA A 35 -16.74 -2.74 14.35
CA ALA A 35 -17.00 -2.99 15.77
C ALA A 35 -15.80 -2.54 16.63
N ALA A 36 -14.58 -2.84 16.20
CA ALA A 36 -13.36 -2.43 16.89
C ALA A 36 -13.17 -0.90 16.89
N ALA A 37 -13.59 -0.19 15.85
CA ALA A 37 -13.50 1.27 15.74
C ALA A 37 -14.22 2.00 16.90
N ARG A 38 -15.23 1.39 17.49
CA ARG A 38 -15.90 1.92 18.69
C ARG A 38 -14.99 1.97 19.93
N MET A 39 -13.94 1.17 19.94
CA MET A 39 -12.95 1.10 21.02
C MET A 39 -11.66 1.86 20.70
N GLY A 40 -11.65 2.67 19.66
CA GLY A 40 -10.49 3.42 19.19
C GLY A 40 -10.87 4.75 18.56
N ARG A 41 -9.98 5.25 17.70
CA ARG A 41 -10.20 6.44 16.90
C ARG A 41 -10.11 6.09 15.42
N SER A 42 -11.17 6.35 14.68
CA SER A 42 -11.19 6.27 13.22
C SER A 42 -10.95 7.65 12.60
N TYR A 43 -10.24 7.70 11.47
CA TYR A 43 -9.94 8.92 10.74
C TYR A 43 -10.65 8.86 9.39
N THR A 44 -11.62 9.76 9.18
CA THR A 44 -12.48 9.71 7.99
C THR A 44 -11.82 10.26 6.74
N ARG A 45 -10.74 11.05 6.89
CA ARG A 45 -10.04 11.73 5.79
C ARG A 45 -8.53 11.46 5.82
N ALA A 46 -8.15 10.19 5.95
CA ALA A 46 -6.73 9.81 5.87
C ALA A 46 -6.28 9.71 4.41
N ILE A 47 -5.18 10.39 4.10
CA ILE A 47 -4.63 10.50 2.75
C ILE A 47 -3.26 9.85 2.69
N SER A 48 -3.09 8.91 1.77
CA SER A 48 -1.78 8.37 1.43
C SER A 48 -0.91 9.43 0.74
N PRO A 49 0.38 9.54 1.07
CA PRO A 49 1.30 10.46 0.39
C PRO A 49 1.69 10.00 -1.01
N ALA A 50 1.33 8.77 -1.41
CA ALA A 50 1.64 8.20 -2.72
C ALA A 50 0.61 7.15 -3.13
N PRO A 51 0.34 6.97 -4.44
CA PRO A 51 -0.66 6.03 -4.93
C PRO A 51 -0.13 4.61 -5.14
N TRP A 52 1.01 4.23 -4.54
CA TRP A 52 1.60 2.89 -4.67
C TRP A 52 2.57 2.56 -3.55
N THR A 53 2.90 1.27 -3.40
CA THR A 53 3.47 0.65 -2.20
C THR A 53 4.81 1.21 -1.71
N PRO A 54 5.95 1.22 -2.46
CA PRO A 54 7.24 1.60 -1.89
C PRO A 54 7.29 3.04 -1.37
N PRO A 55 6.83 4.08 -2.10
CA PRO A 55 6.88 5.44 -1.59
C PRO A 55 5.94 5.67 -0.41
N ALA A 56 4.75 5.06 -0.40
CA ALA A 56 3.82 5.17 0.73
C ALA A 56 4.41 4.58 2.01
N HIS A 57 4.98 3.38 1.94
CA HIS A 57 5.66 2.75 3.08
C HIS A 57 6.90 3.52 3.54
N ALA A 58 7.72 4.00 2.60
CA ALA A 58 8.89 4.82 2.95
C ALA A 58 8.49 6.11 3.67
N SER A 59 7.36 6.72 3.27
CA SER A 59 6.79 7.87 3.98
C SER A 59 6.34 7.51 5.40
N MET A 60 5.66 6.38 5.60
CA MET A 60 5.27 5.90 6.93
C MET A 60 6.48 5.55 7.82
N PHE A 61 7.60 5.11 7.23
CA PHE A 61 8.81 4.72 7.97
C PHE A 61 9.79 5.87 8.19
N SER A 62 9.62 7.01 7.53
CA SER A 62 10.56 8.15 7.63
C SER A 62 9.90 9.47 8.03
N GLY A 63 8.59 9.60 7.93
CA GLY A 63 7.86 10.86 8.11
C GLY A 63 8.04 11.87 6.96
N LEU A 64 8.77 11.50 5.91
CA LEU A 64 9.07 12.35 4.77
C LEU A 64 8.06 12.16 3.64
N ALA A 65 7.89 13.18 2.80
CA ALA A 65 7.13 13.04 1.56
C ALA A 65 7.95 12.27 0.49
N PRO A 66 7.31 11.66 -0.51
CA PRO A 66 8.00 10.92 -1.57
C PRO A 66 9.11 11.72 -2.26
N GLY A 67 8.87 12.98 -2.59
CA GLY A 67 9.89 13.86 -3.17
C GLY A 67 11.07 14.18 -2.25
N GLU A 68 10.94 13.97 -0.94
CA GLU A 68 12.00 14.18 0.05
C GLU A 68 12.83 12.92 0.29
N HIS A 69 12.18 11.76 0.55
CA HIS A 69 12.93 10.52 0.81
C HIS A 69 13.48 9.86 -0.45
N GLY A 70 12.98 10.21 -1.63
CA GLY A 70 13.52 9.73 -2.91
C GLY A 70 13.25 8.24 -3.20
N VAL A 71 12.44 7.55 -2.40
CA VAL A 71 12.05 6.14 -2.63
C VAL A 71 10.85 6.14 -3.57
N TRP A 72 11.11 6.26 -4.87
CA TRP A 72 10.12 6.36 -5.92
C TRP A 72 10.72 5.95 -7.28
N GLY A 73 9.88 5.70 -8.30
CA GLY A 73 10.18 5.11 -9.60
C GLY A 73 11.64 5.11 -10.06
N PRO A 74 12.21 6.26 -10.49
CA PRO A 74 13.57 6.32 -11.02
C PRO A 74 14.68 5.88 -10.07
N ASN A 75 14.48 6.01 -8.77
CA ASN A 75 15.46 5.61 -7.78
C ASN A 75 15.32 4.14 -7.37
N LEU A 76 14.13 3.57 -7.55
CA LEU A 76 13.84 2.17 -7.24
C LEU A 76 14.22 1.22 -8.37
N LEU A 77 14.28 1.71 -9.62
CA LEU A 77 14.51 0.90 -10.79
C LEU A 77 15.86 1.23 -11.44
N ASP A 78 16.53 0.24 -12.00
CA ASP A 78 17.71 0.43 -12.85
C ASP A 78 17.32 0.91 -14.27
N ALA A 79 18.33 1.19 -15.12
CA ALA A 79 18.12 1.62 -16.48
C ALA A 79 17.32 0.61 -17.34
N ASP A 80 17.33 -0.64 -16.95
CA ASP A 80 16.55 -1.70 -17.54
C ASP A 80 15.17 -1.85 -16.90
N GLY A 81 14.82 -1.04 -15.87
CA GLY A 81 13.56 -1.07 -15.14
C GLY A 81 13.44 -2.22 -14.14
N TRP A 82 14.57 -2.75 -13.65
CA TRP A 82 14.58 -3.73 -12.58
C TRP A 82 14.68 -3.05 -11.21
N PRO A 83 14.07 -3.63 -10.15
CA PRO A 83 14.26 -3.14 -8.79
C PRO A 83 15.74 -3.10 -8.44
N ARG A 84 16.16 -2.00 -7.81
CA ARG A 84 17.55 -1.81 -7.36
C ARG A 84 17.75 -2.40 -5.98
N PRO A 85 18.65 -3.38 -5.80
CA PRO A 85 18.99 -3.87 -4.48
C PRO A 85 19.48 -2.74 -3.56
N GLY A 86 18.99 -2.73 -2.29
CA GLY A 86 19.45 -1.80 -1.27
C GLY A 86 19.30 -0.32 -1.67
N CYS A 87 18.20 0.03 -2.35
CA CYS A 87 17.94 1.42 -2.74
C CYS A 87 17.62 2.32 -1.52
N ILE A 88 17.10 1.73 -0.44
CA ILE A 88 16.89 2.44 0.84
C ILE A 88 18.20 2.41 1.61
N ARG A 89 18.84 3.57 1.80
CA ARG A 89 20.19 3.68 2.35
C ARG A 89 20.54 5.11 2.75
N GLY A 90 21.76 5.27 3.28
CA GLY A 90 22.35 6.57 3.59
C GLY A 90 21.60 7.30 4.71
N PRO A 91 21.49 8.63 4.66
CA PRO A 91 20.88 9.42 5.72
C PRO A 91 19.44 9.06 6.04
N LEU A 92 18.70 8.46 5.08
CA LEU A 92 17.32 8.00 5.28
C LEU A 92 17.25 6.92 6.37
N LEU A 93 18.25 6.04 6.45
CA LEU A 93 18.28 4.95 7.43
C LEU A 93 18.40 5.44 8.88
N ALA A 94 19.02 6.60 9.11
CA ALA A 94 19.17 7.18 10.45
C ALA A 94 17.83 7.61 11.07
N ARG A 95 16.80 7.78 10.24
CA ARG A 95 15.44 8.11 10.69
C ARG A 95 14.44 7.00 10.38
N TRP A 96 14.92 5.81 10.05
CA TRP A 96 14.03 4.69 9.74
C TRP A 96 13.33 4.20 11.00
N LEU A 97 11.99 4.24 11.01
CA LEU A 97 11.17 4.00 12.21
C LEU A 97 11.58 2.75 13.02
N PRO A 98 11.78 1.56 12.40
CA PRO A 98 12.21 0.39 13.16
C PRO A 98 13.58 0.59 13.83
N ALA A 99 14.53 1.27 13.17
CA ALA A 99 15.85 1.54 13.72
C ALA A 99 15.77 2.51 14.90
N VAL A 100 15.01 3.60 14.78
CA VAL A 100 14.80 4.58 15.86
C VAL A 100 14.13 3.92 17.06
N LEU A 101 13.13 3.07 16.87
CA LEU A 101 12.46 2.35 17.95
C LEU A 101 13.39 1.29 18.59
N ALA A 102 14.22 0.60 17.80
CA ALA A 102 15.22 -0.33 18.33
C ALA A 102 16.25 0.37 19.23
N GLU A 103 16.73 1.57 18.86
CA GLU A 103 17.61 2.40 19.67
C GLU A 103 16.96 2.84 20.99
N ARG A 104 15.62 2.87 21.04
CA ARG A 104 14.82 3.17 22.26
C ARG A 104 14.47 1.91 23.07
N GLY A 105 15.03 0.76 22.71
CA GLY A 105 14.87 -0.48 23.46
C GLY A 105 13.66 -1.31 23.05
N TYR A 106 12.95 -0.96 21.98
CA TYR A 106 11.90 -1.79 21.42
C TYR A 106 12.48 -3.02 20.75
N ARG A 107 11.89 -4.18 20.98
CA ARG A 107 12.07 -5.33 20.10
C ARG A 107 11.32 -5.10 18.80
N THR A 108 11.92 -5.38 17.67
CA THR A 108 11.34 -5.03 16.37
C THR A 108 11.13 -6.25 15.50
N LEU A 109 9.88 -6.45 15.03
CA LEU A 109 9.46 -7.51 14.12
C LEU A 109 8.87 -6.90 12.85
N GLY A 110 9.38 -7.30 11.67
CA GLY A 110 8.76 -7.03 10.39
C GLY A 110 8.24 -8.31 9.75
N ILE A 111 6.98 -8.32 9.30
CA ILE A 111 6.39 -9.39 8.51
C ILE A 111 5.75 -8.77 7.28
N SER A 112 6.18 -9.16 6.10
CA SER A 112 5.64 -8.61 4.85
C SER A 112 5.25 -9.71 3.87
N ALA A 113 4.03 -9.58 3.34
CA ALA A 113 3.56 -10.39 2.21
C ALA A 113 3.88 -9.75 0.85
N ASN A 114 4.31 -8.47 0.83
CA ASN A 114 4.62 -7.72 -0.38
C ASN A 114 6.11 -7.79 -0.72
N SER A 115 6.45 -8.24 -1.94
CA SER A 115 7.83 -8.36 -2.42
C SER A 115 8.58 -7.04 -2.55
N TRP A 116 7.86 -5.91 -2.71
CA TRP A 116 8.45 -4.58 -2.69
C TRP A 116 8.92 -4.17 -1.28
N ILE A 117 8.27 -4.72 -0.25
CA ILE A 117 8.56 -4.38 1.15
C ILE A 117 9.37 -5.51 1.76
N GLY A 118 10.65 -5.51 1.50
CA GLY A 118 11.56 -6.57 1.95
C GLY A 118 13.02 -6.13 1.96
N GLY A 119 13.89 -7.03 2.39
CA GLY A 119 15.34 -6.80 2.51
C GLY A 119 16.01 -6.49 1.16
N TYR A 120 15.43 -6.95 0.06
CA TYR A 120 15.97 -6.66 -1.27
C TYR A 120 16.07 -5.16 -1.56
N LEU A 121 15.06 -4.38 -1.16
CA LEU A 121 15.07 -2.92 -1.28
C LEU A 121 15.65 -2.21 -0.05
N GLY A 122 15.81 -2.90 1.07
CA GLY A 122 16.31 -2.34 2.33
C GLY A 122 15.22 -1.98 3.35
N PHE A 123 13.98 -2.44 3.16
CA PHE A 123 12.90 -2.20 4.12
C PHE A 123 13.08 -2.97 5.44
N ASP A 124 13.92 -4.00 5.48
CA ASP A 124 14.24 -4.79 6.67
C ASP A 124 15.16 -4.09 7.67
N HIS A 125 15.70 -2.91 7.32
CA HIS A 125 16.61 -2.17 8.19
C HIS A 125 15.97 -1.81 9.54
N GLY A 126 16.71 -2.07 10.63
CA GLY A 126 16.29 -1.75 12.00
C GLY A 126 15.33 -2.78 12.62
N PHE A 127 14.92 -3.82 11.89
CA PHE A 127 14.20 -4.93 12.49
C PHE A 127 15.16 -5.97 13.07
N GLU A 128 14.89 -6.41 14.31
CA GLU A 128 15.59 -7.54 14.93
C GLU A 128 15.31 -8.84 14.15
N ARG A 129 14.07 -8.98 13.69
CA ARG A 129 13.62 -10.08 12.84
C ARG A 129 12.73 -9.55 11.73
N PHE A 130 13.07 -9.86 10.48
CA PHE A 130 12.22 -9.58 9.33
C PHE A 130 11.90 -10.88 8.59
N THR A 131 10.62 -11.09 8.26
CA THR A 131 10.14 -12.31 7.60
C THR A 131 9.29 -11.94 6.40
N SER A 132 9.70 -12.37 5.22
CA SER A 132 8.83 -12.31 4.03
C SER A 132 7.94 -13.54 4.03
N VAL A 133 6.62 -13.33 4.18
CA VAL A 133 5.61 -14.38 4.09
C VAL A 133 5.07 -14.40 2.68
N ARG A 134 5.62 -15.30 1.86
CA ARG A 134 5.27 -15.37 0.46
C ARG A 134 4.36 -16.54 0.19
N TYR A 135 3.32 -16.28 -0.57
CA TYR A 135 2.52 -17.36 -1.11
C TYR A 135 3.36 -18.18 -2.10
N ASN A 136 3.84 -19.35 -1.69
CA ASN A 136 4.46 -20.31 -2.57
C ASN A 136 3.48 -21.46 -2.87
N PRO A 137 2.81 -21.43 -4.02
CA PRO A 137 1.83 -22.44 -4.37
C PRO A 137 2.38 -23.86 -4.52
N SER A 138 3.68 -24.06 -4.52
CA SER A 138 4.28 -25.38 -4.79
C SER A 138 5.02 -26.01 -3.60
N GLY A 139 5.26 -25.26 -2.51
CA GLY A 139 6.05 -25.76 -1.37
C GLY A 139 7.46 -26.24 -1.73
N ARG A 140 7.88 -26.07 -2.99
CA ARG A 140 9.19 -26.46 -3.50
C ARG A 140 9.77 -25.37 -4.37
N VAL A 141 10.88 -24.81 -3.98
CA VAL A 141 11.74 -23.99 -4.84
C VAL A 141 12.18 -24.87 -6.02
N ARG A 142 11.44 -24.85 -7.11
CA ARG A 142 11.92 -25.41 -8.38
C ARG A 142 12.76 -24.35 -9.08
N ARG A 143 14.07 -24.46 -8.96
CA ARG A 143 15.02 -23.88 -9.91
C ARG A 143 14.68 -24.41 -11.29
N THR A 144 13.83 -23.74 -12.07
CA THR A 144 13.54 -24.16 -13.43
C THR A 144 14.28 -23.30 -14.42
N ARG A 145 15.13 -23.95 -15.21
CA ARG A 145 15.67 -23.49 -16.51
C ARG A 145 14.58 -23.07 -17.53
N ALA A 146 13.31 -23.08 -17.14
CA ALA A 146 12.16 -22.80 -18.00
C ALA A 146 11.99 -21.33 -18.42
N ALA A 147 12.68 -20.38 -17.79
CA ALA A 147 12.58 -18.96 -18.16
C ALA A 147 13.18 -18.62 -19.55
N ARG A 148 14.02 -19.50 -20.12
CA ARG A 148 14.61 -19.31 -21.46
C ARG A 148 13.74 -19.82 -22.63
N VAL A 149 12.84 -20.75 -22.38
CA VAL A 149 12.05 -21.39 -23.45
C VAL A 149 10.83 -20.53 -23.86
N GLY A 150 10.34 -19.65 -23.01
CA GLY A 150 9.16 -18.82 -23.29
C GLY A 150 9.33 -17.78 -24.41
N ARG A 151 10.55 -17.50 -24.87
CA ARG A 151 10.80 -16.52 -25.93
C ARG A 151 10.65 -17.10 -27.36
N LEU A 152 10.51 -18.40 -27.52
CA LEU A 152 10.47 -19.07 -28.82
C LEU A 152 9.13 -19.69 -29.18
N LEU A 153 8.09 -19.51 -28.34
CA LEU A 153 6.79 -20.10 -28.61
C LEU A 153 5.89 -19.15 -29.40
N PRO A 154 5.14 -19.69 -30.40
CA PRO A 154 4.13 -18.92 -31.14
C PRO A 154 3.11 -18.28 -30.19
N GLU A 155 2.60 -17.08 -30.54
CA GLU A 155 1.70 -16.28 -29.70
C GLU A 155 0.48 -17.03 -29.18
N GLN A 156 -0.12 -17.87 -30.02
CA GLN A 156 -1.28 -18.66 -29.64
C GLN A 156 -0.97 -19.70 -28.55
N LEU A 157 0.23 -20.26 -28.56
CA LEU A 157 0.68 -21.23 -27.57
C LEU A 157 1.10 -20.54 -26.27
N ALA A 158 1.76 -19.37 -26.38
CA ALA A 158 2.08 -18.52 -25.24
C ALA A 158 0.81 -18.01 -24.53
N GLY A 159 -0.22 -17.65 -25.30
CA GLY A 159 -1.54 -17.27 -24.76
C GLY A 159 -2.25 -18.43 -24.04
N ARG A 160 -2.21 -19.64 -24.61
CA ARG A 160 -2.78 -20.86 -23.96
C ARG A 160 -2.05 -21.24 -22.69
N LEU A 161 -0.72 -21.17 -22.69
CA LEU A 161 0.10 -21.44 -21.50
C LEU A 161 -0.10 -20.39 -20.41
N ARG A 162 -0.28 -19.12 -20.79
CA ARG A 162 -0.64 -18.03 -19.85
C ARG A 162 -2.02 -18.28 -19.23
N ARG A 163 -3.05 -18.56 -20.05
CA ARG A 163 -4.41 -18.90 -19.57
C ARG A 163 -4.39 -20.09 -18.61
N ARG A 164 -3.62 -21.13 -18.94
CA ARG A 164 -3.46 -22.31 -18.08
C ARG A 164 -2.79 -21.95 -16.75
N ARG A 165 -1.73 -21.13 -16.75
CA ARG A 165 -1.11 -20.67 -15.50
C ARG A 165 -2.03 -19.84 -14.64
N VAL A 166 -2.81 -18.92 -15.22
CA VAL A 166 -3.83 -18.15 -14.50
C VAL A 166 -4.92 -19.07 -13.97
N ALA A 167 -5.43 -19.99 -14.80
CA ALA A 167 -6.39 -20.98 -14.35
C ALA A 167 -5.84 -21.89 -13.24
N GLU A 168 -4.55 -22.25 -13.28
CA GLU A 168 -3.87 -23.00 -12.22
C GLU A 168 -3.68 -22.16 -10.94
N GLN A 169 -3.39 -20.87 -11.06
CA GLN A 169 -3.39 -19.94 -9.92
C GLN A 169 -4.80 -19.80 -9.32
N LEU A 170 -5.81 -19.66 -10.16
CA LEU A 170 -7.20 -19.52 -9.77
C LEU A 170 -7.85 -20.82 -9.27
N SER A 171 -7.39 -21.98 -9.76
CA SER A 171 -7.88 -23.28 -9.28
C SER A 171 -7.37 -23.68 -7.89
N ARG A 172 -6.38 -22.96 -7.37
CA ARG A 172 -5.84 -23.11 -6.02
C ARG A 172 -6.64 -22.30 -4.99
N ARG A 173 -7.94 -22.19 -5.20
CA ARG A 173 -8.89 -21.54 -4.31
C ARG A 173 -8.72 -22.03 -2.87
N GLY A 174 -8.64 -21.07 -1.94
CA GLY A 174 -8.65 -21.35 -0.50
C GLY A 174 -7.36 -21.04 0.24
N GLN A 175 -6.38 -20.40 -0.42
CA GLN A 175 -5.16 -19.93 0.25
C GLN A 175 -5.15 -18.41 0.26
N ASP A 176 -4.83 -17.83 1.41
CA ASP A 176 -4.63 -16.39 1.56
C ASP A 176 -3.28 -15.95 0.97
N TRP A 177 -3.10 -14.65 0.75
CA TRP A 177 -1.86 -14.05 0.27
C TRP A 177 -0.74 -14.05 1.32
N GLY A 178 -0.98 -14.60 2.50
CA GLY A 178 -0.03 -14.71 3.59
C GLY A 178 -0.54 -14.25 4.94
N ALA A 179 -1.79 -13.78 5.05
CA ALA A 179 -2.32 -13.29 6.31
C ALA A 179 -2.31 -14.35 7.41
N GLY A 180 -2.71 -15.59 7.12
CA GLY A 180 -2.67 -16.67 8.10
C GLY A 180 -1.25 -17.00 8.55
N LEU A 181 -0.27 -16.95 7.65
CA LEU A 181 1.13 -17.15 8.00
C LEU A 181 1.68 -15.97 8.80
N THR A 182 1.30 -14.74 8.44
CA THR A 182 1.64 -13.51 9.21
C THR A 182 1.20 -13.65 10.66
N LEU A 183 -0.04 -14.06 10.91
CA LEU A 183 -0.56 -14.26 12.26
C LEU A 183 0.14 -15.41 13.00
N THR A 184 0.51 -16.47 12.29
CA THR A 184 1.28 -17.59 12.86
C THR A 184 2.67 -17.14 13.32
N VAL A 185 3.41 -16.43 12.47
CA VAL A 185 4.75 -15.90 12.79
C VAL A 185 4.66 -14.91 13.95
N LEU A 186 3.66 -14.03 13.96
CA LEU A 186 3.44 -13.07 15.04
C LEU A 186 3.16 -13.80 16.36
N ARG A 187 2.27 -14.80 16.37
CA ARG A 187 1.92 -15.58 17.55
C ARG A 187 3.17 -16.23 18.18
N ASP A 188 3.96 -16.90 17.34
CA ASP A 188 5.16 -17.60 17.80
C ASP A 188 6.20 -16.62 18.34
N TRP A 189 6.34 -15.44 17.72
CA TRP A 189 7.23 -14.39 18.19
C TRP A 189 6.75 -13.73 19.49
N LEU A 190 5.44 -13.49 19.67
CA LEU A 190 4.87 -12.92 20.90
C LEU A 190 5.08 -13.81 22.11
N ALA A 191 5.12 -15.14 21.94
CA ALA A 191 5.40 -16.09 23.02
C ALA A 191 6.81 -15.89 23.60
N GLU A 192 7.76 -15.39 22.82
CA GLU A 192 9.16 -15.17 23.19
C GLU A 192 9.47 -13.69 23.49
N SER A 193 8.56 -12.77 23.14
CA SER A 193 8.83 -11.34 23.16
C SER A 193 8.63 -10.74 24.57
N ARG A 194 9.61 -9.91 24.95
CA ARG A 194 9.51 -9.02 26.11
C ARG A 194 8.99 -7.66 25.65
N ARG A 195 8.39 -6.89 26.55
CA ARG A 195 7.93 -5.52 26.29
C ARG A 195 9.07 -4.51 26.45
N PRO A 196 9.01 -3.38 25.74
CA PRO A 196 8.06 -3.04 24.67
C PRO A 196 8.46 -3.68 23.34
N PHE A 197 7.51 -3.74 22.39
CA PHE A 197 7.81 -4.19 21.02
C PHE A 197 7.14 -3.32 19.96
N PHE A 198 7.73 -3.31 18.78
CA PHE A 198 7.16 -2.79 17.54
C PHE A 198 7.01 -3.94 16.53
N ALA A 199 5.79 -4.19 16.07
CA ALA A 199 5.52 -5.15 15.01
C ALA A 199 4.93 -4.45 13.78
N PHE A 200 5.60 -4.55 12.65
CA PHE A 200 5.12 -4.15 11.33
C PHE A 200 4.57 -5.37 10.60
N LEU A 201 3.32 -5.30 10.18
CA LEU A 201 2.60 -6.36 9.47
C LEU A 201 2.07 -5.80 8.16
N ASN A 202 2.50 -6.35 7.01
CA ASN A 202 1.95 -5.98 5.71
C ASN A 202 1.11 -7.13 5.17
N PHE A 203 -0.18 -6.85 4.89
CA PHE A 203 -1.18 -7.77 4.35
C PHE A 203 -1.45 -7.42 2.89
N MET A 204 -1.50 -8.42 2.02
CA MET A 204 -1.64 -8.27 0.56
C MET A 204 -3.02 -8.65 0.03
N GLU A 205 -3.95 -9.04 0.87
CA GLU A 205 -5.20 -9.69 0.47
C GLU A 205 -6.00 -8.92 -0.59
N PRO A 206 -6.23 -7.60 -0.50
CA PRO A 206 -7.00 -6.87 -1.52
C PRO A 206 -6.19 -6.51 -2.77
N HIS A 207 -4.92 -6.90 -2.85
CA HIS A 207 -4.09 -6.59 -4.00
C HIS A 207 -4.41 -7.48 -5.22
N TRP A 208 -4.32 -6.91 -6.42
CA TRP A 208 -4.43 -7.67 -7.66
C TRP A 208 -3.42 -8.84 -7.73
N PRO A 209 -3.82 -10.02 -8.27
CA PRO A 209 -5.13 -10.42 -8.76
C PRO A 209 -6.07 -10.85 -7.62
N TYR A 210 -7.33 -10.41 -7.67
CA TYR A 210 -8.30 -10.66 -6.60
C TYR A 210 -8.78 -12.11 -6.61
N HIS A 211 -8.54 -12.82 -5.50
CA HIS A 211 -8.85 -14.23 -5.31
C HIS A 211 -9.41 -14.51 -3.92
N PRO A 212 -10.55 -13.94 -3.57
CA PRO A 212 -11.09 -14.14 -2.24
C PRO A 212 -11.25 -15.65 -1.96
N PRO A 213 -10.88 -16.10 -0.74
CA PRO A 213 -11.09 -17.48 -0.33
C PRO A 213 -12.56 -17.88 -0.43
N PRO A 214 -12.87 -19.19 -0.60
CA PRO A 214 -14.25 -19.68 -0.66
C PRO A 214 -15.10 -19.20 0.51
N GLY A 215 -16.30 -18.69 0.20
CA GLY A 215 -17.22 -18.13 1.18
C GLY A 215 -17.17 -16.61 1.29
N PHE A 216 -16.17 -15.94 0.70
CA PHE A 216 -16.08 -14.49 0.65
C PHE A 216 -16.50 -13.90 -0.71
N GLU A 217 -16.45 -14.66 -1.79
CA GLU A 217 -16.89 -14.21 -3.11
C GLU A 217 -18.41 -14.27 -3.32
N GLY A 218 -19.08 -15.23 -2.72
CA GLY A 218 -20.53 -15.45 -2.89
C GLY A 218 -20.97 -15.74 -4.33
N PHE A 219 -20.12 -16.38 -5.16
CA PHE A 219 -20.37 -16.64 -6.58
C PHE A 219 -21.02 -17.97 -6.84
N SER A 220 -21.99 -17.97 -7.76
CA SER A 220 -22.44 -19.17 -8.45
C SER A 220 -21.33 -19.72 -9.36
N PRO A 221 -21.40 -20.99 -9.79
CA PRO A 221 -20.42 -21.57 -10.74
C PRO A 221 -20.32 -20.81 -12.07
N ALA A 222 -21.40 -20.16 -12.52
CA ALA A 222 -21.38 -19.36 -13.74
C ALA A 222 -20.64 -18.04 -13.53
N GLU A 223 -20.91 -17.34 -12.44
CA GLU A 223 -20.21 -16.10 -12.06
C GLU A 223 -18.74 -16.34 -11.79
N ALA A 224 -18.37 -17.47 -11.17
CA ALA A 224 -16.97 -17.83 -10.97
C ALA A 224 -16.21 -18.04 -12.30
N ARG A 225 -16.88 -18.53 -13.35
CA ARG A 225 -16.28 -18.59 -14.70
C ARG A 225 -16.11 -17.21 -15.30
N HIS A 226 -17.15 -16.36 -15.21
CA HIS A 226 -17.06 -14.97 -15.69
C HIS A 226 -15.99 -14.19 -14.96
N ALA A 227 -15.88 -14.31 -13.63
CA ALA A 227 -14.81 -13.72 -12.83
C ALA A 227 -13.43 -14.09 -13.36
N LEU A 228 -13.23 -15.37 -13.69
CA LEU A 228 -11.97 -15.84 -14.28
C LEU A 228 -11.68 -15.20 -15.64
N GLU A 229 -12.70 -15.09 -16.50
CA GLU A 229 -12.56 -14.44 -17.82
C GLU A 229 -12.19 -12.97 -17.69
N VAL A 230 -12.83 -12.25 -16.76
CA VAL A 230 -12.53 -10.85 -16.44
C VAL A 230 -11.09 -10.69 -15.95
N LEU A 231 -10.66 -11.49 -14.97
CA LEU A 231 -9.29 -11.47 -14.45
C LEU A 231 -8.24 -11.80 -15.52
N VAL A 232 -8.56 -12.69 -16.46
CA VAL A 232 -7.66 -13.00 -17.59
C VAL A 232 -7.64 -11.87 -18.61
N ARG A 233 -8.80 -11.24 -18.90
CA ARG A 233 -8.94 -10.16 -19.89
C ARG A 233 -8.16 -8.92 -19.47
N TYR A 234 -8.29 -8.53 -18.21
CA TYR A 234 -7.68 -7.31 -17.65
C TYR A 234 -6.35 -7.56 -16.96
N ARG A 235 -5.71 -8.67 -17.24
CA ARG A 235 -4.40 -9.02 -16.71
C ARG A 235 -3.29 -8.20 -17.37
N GLY A 236 -2.47 -7.58 -16.55
CA GLY A 236 -1.28 -6.83 -16.99
C GLY A 236 -1.29 -5.42 -16.44
N PRO A 237 -0.30 -4.60 -16.77
CA PRO A 237 -0.36 -3.20 -16.39
C PRO A 237 -1.62 -2.59 -17.01
N VAL A 238 -2.49 -2.15 -16.16
CA VAL A 238 -3.91 -2.04 -16.43
C VAL A 238 -4.24 -0.61 -16.79
N TRP A 239 -3.57 -0.12 -17.79
CA TRP A 239 -3.68 1.21 -18.37
C TRP A 239 -4.54 1.22 -19.62
N GLN A 240 -5.50 0.32 -19.67
CA GLN A 240 -6.35 0.26 -20.85
C GLN A 240 -7.37 1.40 -20.77
N ARG A 241 -7.24 2.37 -21.66
CA ARG A 241 -8.29 3.36 -21.97
C ARG A 241 -9.54 2.73 -22.59
N THR A 242 -9.61 1.41 -22.67
CA THR A 242 -10.81 0.72 -23.12
C THR A 242 -11.84 0.82 -22.00
N PRO A 243 -13.02 1.42 -22.25
CA PRO A 243 -14.06 1.45 -21.23
C PRO A 243 -14.33 0.04 -20.70
N LEU A 244 -14.26 -0.10 -19.39
CA LEU A 244 -14.59 -1.36 -18.73
C LEU A 244 -16.11 -1.54 -18.81
N PRO A 245 -16.62 -2.65 -19.38
CA PRO A 245 -18.05 -2.92 -19.34
C PRO A 245 -18.55 -2.89 -17.90
N PRO A 246 -19.72 -2.29 -17.61
CA PRO A 246 -20.23 -2.21 -16.24
C PRO A 246 -20.32 -3.55 -15.52
N GLU A 247 -20.62 -4.64 -16.27
CA GLU A 247 -20.65 -6.00 -15.72
C GLU A 247 -19.28 -6.49 -15.29
N ASP A 248 -18.22 -6.20 -16.06
CA ASP A 248 -16.84 -6.54 -15.74
C ASP A 248 -16.34 -5.70 -14.54
N ALA A 249 -16.66 -4.40 -14.48
CA ALA A 249 -16.38 -3.53 -13.35
C ALA A 249 -17.05 -4.04 -12.07
N GLY A 250 -18.34 -4.40 -12.16
CA GLY A 250 -19.11 -4.99 -11.08
C GLY A 250 -18.49 -6.30 -10.59
N MET A 251 -17.97 -7.12 -11.50
CA MET A 251 -17.30 -8.38 -11.17
C MET A 251 -15.97 -8.14 -10.44
N LEU A 252 -15.14 -7.21 -10.93
CA LEU A 252 -13.87 -6.85 -10.27
C LEU A 252 -14.14 -6.29 -8.87
N ARG A 253 -15.13 -5.41 -8.72
CA ARG A 253 -15.50 -4.86 -7.41
C ARG A 253 -15.98 -5.95 -6.44
N ARG A 254 -16.76 -6.93 -6.88
CA ARG A 254 -17.20 -8.05 -6.02
C ARG A 254 -16.02 -8.90 -5.56
N LEU A 255 -15.09 -9.22 -6.45
CA LEU A 255 -13.87 -9.97 -6.11
C LEU A 255 -13.01 -9.20 -5.09
N TYR A 256 -12.78 -7.92 -5.35
CA TYR A 256 -12.04 -7.05 -4.46
C TYR A 256 -12.70 -6.93 -3.07
N LEU A 257 -14.01 -6.72 -3.01
CA LEU A 257 -14.74 -6.66 -1.73
C LEU A 257 -14.72 -8.01 -0.99
N GLY A 258 -14.69 -9.13 -1.70
CA GLY A 258 -14.47 -10.45 -1.10
C GLY A 258 -13.11 -10.56 -0.39
N GLU A 259 -12.05 -10.04 -1.00
CA GLU A 259 -10.72 -9.95 -0.35
C GLU A 259 -10.74 -9.03 0.88
N VAL A 260 -11.40 -7.87 0.79
CA VAL A 260 -11.53 -6.95 1.93
C VAL A 260 -12.30 -7.61 3.08
N GLY A 261 -13.37 -8.34 2.79
CA GLY A 261 -14.12 -9.09 3.80
C GLY A 261 -13.28 -10.21 4.46
N TYR A 262 -12.43 -10.87 3.68
CA TYR A 262 -11.48 -11.84 4.22
C TYR A 262 -10.42 -11.17 5.10
N LEU A 263 -9.87 -10.05 4.67
CA LEU A 263 -8.92 -9.25 5.44
C LEU A 263 -9.52 -8.78 6.77
N ASP A 264 -10.77 -8.31 6.79
CA ASP A 264 -11.48 -7.91 8.02
C ASP A 264 -11.49 -9.04 9.05
N ARG A 265 -11.79 -10.26 8.62
CA ARG A 265 -11.72 -11.44 9.48
C ARG A 265 -10.31 -11.68 10.02
N ARG A 266 -9.27 -11.58 9.17
CA ARG A 266 -7.88 -11.77 9.58
C ARG A 266 -7.40 -10.71 10.57
N LEU A 267 -7.84 -9.48 10.41
CA LEU A 267 -7.56 -8.40 11.38
C LEU A 267 -8.32 -8.60 12.70
N GLY A 268 -9.52 -9.18 12.68
CA GLY A 268 -10.18 -9.65 13.88
C GLY A 268 -9.35 -10.71 14.63
N GLU A 269 -8.86 -11.71 13.91
CA GLU A 269 -7.96 -12.74 14.46
C GLU A 269 -6.64 -12.14 15.02
N LEU A 270 -6.12 -11.04 14.43
CA LEU A 270 -4.99 -10.29 14.99
C LEU A 270 -5.33 -9.72 16.38
N LEU A 271 -6.49 -9.07 16.52
CA LEU A 271 -6.92 -8.49 17.79
C LEU A 271 -7.16 -9.59 18.85
N GLU A 272 -7.79 -10.70 18.46
CA GLU A 272 -7.98 -11.87 19.32
C GLU A 272 -6.63 -12.48 19.76
N LEU A 273 -5.65 -12.55 18.87
CA LEU A 273 -4.31 -13.04 19.16
C LEU A 273 -3.61 -12.15 20.21
N LEU A 274 -3.68 -10.82 20.05
CA LEU A 274 -3.11 -9.87 21.01
C LEU A 274 -3.82 -9.97 22.37
N ALA A 275 -5.15 -10.09 22.38
CA ALA A 275 -5.94 -10.28 23.60
C ALA A 275 -5.59 -11.60 24.32
N GLY A 276 -5.54 -12.71 23.57
CA GLY A 276 -5.15 -14.02 24.09
C GLY A 276 -3.72 -14.08 24.65
N ALA A 277 -2.83 -13.24 24.11
CA ALA A 277 -1.47 -13.07 24.65
C ALA A 277 -1.41 -12.11 25.86
N GLY A 278 -2.53 -11.51 26.29
CA GLY A 278 -2.58 -10.50 27.34
C GLY A 278 -1.81 -9.22 26.97
N ARG A 279 -1.85 -8.84 25.68
CA ARG A 279 -1.09 -7.71 25.14
C ARG A 279 -1.97 -6.58 24.59
N LEU A 280 -3.27 -6.83 24.36
CA LEU A 280 -4.14 -5.87 23.68
C LEU A 280 -4.27 -4.53 24.43
N ASP A 281 -4.43 -4.59 25.75
CA ASP A 281 -4.71 -3.41 26.60
C ASP A 281 -3.53 -2.44 26.72
N ASP A 282 -2.32 -2.88 26.41
CA ASP A 282 -1.10 -2.06 26.44
C ASP A 282 -0.41 -2.00 25.06
N THR A 283 -1.17 -2.21 24.01
CA THR A 283 -0.71 -2.12 22.63
C THR A 283 -1.50 -1.07 21.87
N VAL A 284 -0.78 -0.17 21.20
CA VAL A 284 -1.36 0.67 20.14
C VAL A 284 -1.34 -0.14 18.84
N VAL A 285 -2.53 -0.39 18.27
CA VAL A 285 -2.70 -1.07 16.99
C VAL A 285 -3.18 -0.07 15.96
N VAL A 286 -2.37 0.18 14.94
CA VAL A 286 -2.72 1.01 13.78
C VAL A 286 -3.09 0.10 12.63
N VAL A 287 -4.30 0.24 12.09
CA VAL A 287 -4.73 -0.38 10.82
C VAL A 287 -4.84 0.73 9.79
N VAL A 288 -4.05 0.64 8.73
CA VAL A 288 -3.97 1.66 7.67
C VAL A 288 -3.71 1.01 6.33
N ALA A 289 -4.25 1.55 5.23
CA ALA A 289 -3.75 1.17 3.92
C ALA A 289 -2.60 2.09 3.47
N ASP A 290 -1.71 1.54 2.65
CA ASP A 290 -0.66 2.31 2.00
C ASP A 290 -1.20 3.13 0.83
N HIS A 291 -2.16 2.60 0.06
CA HIS A 291 -2.94 3.26 -0.99
C HIS A 291 -4.20 2.45 -1.27
N GLY A 292 -5.01 2.91 -2.21
CA GLY A 292 -6.20 2.21 -2.69
C GLY A 292 -6.02 1.59 -4.07
N GLU A 293 -7.13 1.38 -4.78
CA GLU A 293 -7.19 0.65 -6.05
C GLU A 293 -8.29 1.21 -6.96
N HIS A 294 -8.01 1.40 -8.26
CA HIS A 294 -9.02 1.64 -9.26
C HIS A 294 -9.68 0.33 -9.70
N LEU A 295 -11.00 0.32 -9.77
CA LEU A 295 -11.81 -0.82 -10.18
C LEU A 295 -12.62 -0.52 -11.44
N GLY A 296 -12.17 0.46 -12.25
CA GLY A 296 -12.80 0.93 -13.48
C GLY A 296 -13.12 2.43 -13.48
N GLU A 297 -13.03 3.10 -12.33
CA GLU A 297 -13.25 4.54 -12.22
C GLU A 297 -12.22 5.28 -13.09
N HIS A 298 -12.64 6.37 -13.73
CA HIS A 298 -11.84 7.16 -14.66
C HIS A 298 -11.27 6.37 -15.87
N GLY A 299 -11.83 5.17 -16.13
CA GLY A 299 -11.31 4.22 -17.12
C GLY A 299 -9.99 3.56 -16.72
N LEU A 300 -9.68 3.54 -15.42
CA LEU A 300 -8.46 3.00 -14.85
C LEU A 300 -8.74 1.72 -14.04
N ILE A 301 -7.75 0.84 -13.99
CA ILE A 301 -7.72 -0.34 -13.12
C ILE A 301 -6.31 -0.40 -12.53
N GLY A 302 -6.16 -0.77 -11.24
CA GLY A 302 -4.86 -0.79 -10.58
C GLY A 302 -4.56 0.51 -9.83
N HIS A 303 -3.33 0.72 -9.44
CA HIS A 303 -2.97 1.74 -8.46
C HIS A 303 -1.77 2.60 -8.83
N VAL A 304 -1.56 2.91 -10.11
CA VAL A 304 -0.51 3.84 -10.53
C VAL A 304 -1.04 4.79 -11.63
N GLY A 305 -0.31 5.83 -11.97
CA GLY A 305 -0.65 6.76 -13.07
C GLY A 305 -1.65 7.84 -12.69
N SER A 306 -2.07 7.92 -11.43
CA SER A 306 -3.02 8.94 -10.98
C SER A 306 -2.90 9.23 -9.49
N VAL A 307 -3.54 10.31 -9.07
CA VAL A 307 -3.67 10.73 -7.68
C VAL A 307 -5.14 10.89 -7.28
N TYR A 308 -6.04 10.10 -7.87
CA TYR A 308 -7.47 10.15 -7.54
C TYR A 308 -7.76 9.63 -6.13
N GLN A 309 -8.94 9.97 -5.60
CA GLN A 309 -9.35 9.58 -4.24
C GLN A 309 -9.42 8.07 -4.07
N GLU A 310 -9.75 7.31 -5.11
CA GLU A 310 -9.73 5.85 -5.09
C GLU A 310 -8.37 5.27 -4.71
N LEU A 311 -7.28 6.00 -4.96
CA LEU A 311 -5.93 5.60 -4.59
C LEU A 311 -5.43 6.26 -3.31
N LEU A 312 -5.81 7.51 -3.04
CA LEU A 312 -5.23 8.30 -1.96
C LEU A 312 -6.05 8.30 -0.68
N HIS A 313 -7.38 8.17 -0.76
CA HIS A 313 -8.24 8.11 0.42
C HIS A 313 -8.25 6.69 0.99
N VAL A 314 -7.55 6.52 2.10
CA VAL A 314 -7.30 5.22 2.73
C VAL A 314 -7.95 5.11 4.09
N PRO A 315 -8.31 3.90 4.54
CA PRO A 315 -8.78 3.69 5.90
C PRO A 315 -7.63 3.92 6.90
N LEU A 316 -7.97 4.49 8.05
CA LEU A 316 -7.08 4.62 9.18
C LEU A 316 -7.85 4.46 10.48
N LEU A 317 -7.48 3.42 11.22
CA LEU A 317 -8.02 3.10 12.54
C LEU A 317 -6.88 2.96 13.54
N VAL A 318 -7.00 3.60 14.69
CA VAL A 318 -6.04 3.48 15.79
C VAL A 318 -6.76 2.95 17.02
N LEU A 319 -6.34 1.81 17.51
CA LEU A 319 -6.83 1.16 18.73
C LEU A 319 -5.73 1.22 19.80
N GLY A 320 -6.08 1.28 21.07
CA GLY A 320 -5.10 1.27 22.15
C GLY A 320 -5.62 1.88 23.44
N PRO A 321 -4.75 2.13 24.43
CA PRO A 321 -5.10 2.85 25.63
C PRO A 321 -5.73 4.21 25.33
N GLU A 322 -6.86 4.52 25.93
CA GLU A 322 -7.64 5.73 25.61
C GLU A 322 -6.86 7.01 25.86
N GLU A 323 -6.03 7.02 26.88
CA GLU A 323 -5.17 8.15 27.24
C GLU A 323 -4.09 8.45 26.18
N LEU A 324 -3.73 7.47 25.36
CA LEU A 324 -2.75 7.64 24.27
C LEU A 324 -3.40 7.98 22.94
N VAL A 325 -4.47 7.27 22.59
CA VAL A 325 -5.02 7.33 21.23
C VAL A 325 -6.37 8.06 21.16
N GLY A 326 -7.04 8.22 22.29
CA GLY A 326 -8.41 8.77 22.37
C GLY A 326 -9.44 7.81 21.78
N ARG A 327 -10.70 8.33 21.67
CA ARG A 327 -11.86 7.58 21.13
C ARG A 327 -12.62 8.43 20.14
N GLY A 328 -13.39 7.77 19.29
CA GLY A 328 -14.37 8.39 18.39
C GLY A 328 -13.89 8.57 16.97
N VAL A 329 -14.52 9.50 16.28
CA VAL A 329 -14.29 9.80 14.85
C VAL A 329 -13.53 11.11 14.73
N GLU A 330 -12.43 11.10 13.98
CA GLU A 330 -11.64 12.28 13.65
C GLU A 330 -11.88 12.63 12.17
N ASP A 331 -12.40 13.83 11.92
CA ASP A 331 -12.71 14.30 10.57
C ASP A 331 -11.64 15.25 10.00
N ALA A 332 -10.59 15.54 10.77
CA ALA A 332 -9.45 16.27 10.24
C ALA A 332 -8.75 15.47 9.16
N ARG A 333 -8.35 16.13 8.07
CA ARG A 333 -7.57 15.51 7.03
C ARG A 333 -6.15 15.26 7.51
N VAL A 334 -5.70 14.02 7.44
CA VAL A 334 -4.37 13.60 7.89
C VAL A 334 -3.61 12.92 6.79
N SER A 335 -2.29 13.14 6.70
CA SER A 335 -1.42 12.35 5.84
C SER A 335 -0.90 11.13 6.59
N THR A 336 -0.97 9.95 5.98
CA THR A 336 -0.46 8.71 6.62
C THR A 336 1.05 8.73 6.86
N ARG A 337 1.83 9.64 6.23
CA ARG A 337 3.24 9.87 6.59
C ARG A 337 3.41 10.33 8.05
N ARG A 338 2.38 10.98 8.63
CA ARG A 338 2.37 11.43 10.03
C ARG A 338 2.34 10.29 11.04
N LEU A 339 2.04 9.06 10.59
CA LEU A 339 2.13 7.87 11.44
C LEU A 339 3.54 7.66 11.99
N TYR A 340 4.59 8.06 11.26
CA TYR A 340 5.96 8.08 11.77
C TYR A 340 6.06 8.85 13.10
N HIS A 341 5.59 10.08 13.10
CA HIS A 341 5.64 10.96 14.26
C HIS A 341 4.70 10.48 15.38
N ALA A 342 3.48 10.05 15.03
CA ALA A 342 2.53 9.56 16.02
C ALA A 342 3.03 8.28 16.73
N LEU A 343 3.66 7.35 16.00
CA LEU A 343 4.25 6.15 16.58
C LEU A 343 5.42 6.48 17.51
N LEU A 344 6.23 7.48 17.17
CA LEU A 344 7.31 7.97 18.04
C LEU A 344 6.77 8.72 19.26
N ASP A 345 5.68 9.47 19.13
CA ASP A 345 5.01 10.12 20.25
C ASP A 345 4.47 9.09 21.24
N TRP A 346 3.72 8.09 20.76
CA TRP A 346 3.22 7.00 21.61
C TRP A 346 4.35 6.18 22.26
N ALA A 347 5.50 6.09 21.60
CA ALA A 347 6.71 5.50 22.19
C ALA A 347 7.42 6.41 23.20
N GLY A 348 6.93 7.64 23.43
CA GLY A 348 7.56 8.64 24.30
C GLY A 348 8.86 9.22 23.75
N CYS A 349 9.07 9.18 22.43
CA CYS A 349 10.30 9.65 21.78
C CYS A 349 10.25 11.12 21.38
N GLU A 350 9.08 11.59 20.97
CA GLU A 350 8.83 12.99 20.60
C GLU A 350 7.38 13.36 20.89
N ALA A 351 7.10 14.65 21.06
CA ALA A 351 5.74 15.14 21.20
C ALA A 351 5.19 15.53 19.82
N ALA A 352 4.34 14.68 19.26
CA ALA A 352 3.77 14.90 17.95
C ALA A 352 2.34 14.38 17.86
N SER A 353 1.52 14.94 16.98
CA SER A 353 0.16 14.49 16.72
C SER A 353 0.02 13.98 15.30
N LEU A 354 -0.87 13.01 15.11
CA LEU A 354 -1.26 12.55 13.77
C LEU A 354 -1.99 13.67 13.02
N VAL A 355 -2.83 14.44 13.71
CA VAL A 355 -3.44 15.67 13.21
C VAL A 355 -2.42 16.81 13.31
N SER A 356 -2.23 17.56 12.25
CA SER A 356 -1.33 18.71 12.20
C SER A 356 -1.81 19.75 11.19
N ASP A 357 -1.30 20.97 11.30
CA ASP A 357 -1.55 22.04 10.33
C ASP A 357 -0.68 21.95 9.08
N GLU A 358 0.18 20.93 8.98
CA GLU A 358 1.00 20.74 7.79
C GLU A 358 0.15 20.45 6.55
N PRO A 359 0.51 21.02 5.39
CA PRO A 359 -0.19 20.73 4.15
C PRO A 359 -0.21 19.24 3.83
N VAL A 360 -1.39 18.71 3.51
CA VAL A 360 -1.53 17.33 3.07
C VAL A 360 -1.27 17.26 1.57
N VAL A 361 -0.14 16.69 1.20
CA VAL A 361 0.31 16.54 -0.19
C VAL A 361 0.53 15.08 -0.51
N ALA A 362 0.13 14.68 -1.70
CA ALA A 362 0.45 13.38 -2.28
C ALA A 362 1.22 13.57 -3.60
N ASP A 363 2.19 12.72 -3.81
CA ASP A 363 3.07 12.74 -4.98
C ASP A 363 2.97 11.44 -5.76
N TYR A 364 2.82 11.54 -7.06
CA TYR A 364 3.07 10.46 -7.99
C TYR A 364 4.22 10.87 -8.91
N GLU A 365 5.26 10.06 -8.96
CA GLU A 365 6.28 10.18 -9.98
C GLU A 365 6.21 8.99 -10.92
N GLY A 366 6.10 9.28 -12.21
CA GLY A 366 5.85 8.28 -13.23
C GLY A 366 6.74 7.05 -13.09
N VAL A 367 6.21 5.99 -12.52
CA VAL A 367 6.93 4.71 -12.32
C VAL A 367 7.52 4.21 -13.63
N TRP A 368 6.85 4.53 -14.71
CA TRP A 368 7.16 4.08 -16.07
C TRP A 368 7.93 5.12 -16.91
N SER A 369 8.41 6.21 -16.29
CA SER A 369 9.22 7.22 -16.98
C SER A 369 10.54 6.65 -17.53
N HIS A 370 10.95 5.46 -17.07
CA HIS A 370 12.15 4.78 -17.56
C HIS A 370 11.86 3.97 -18.83
N ALA A 371 12.58 4.30 -19.89
CA ALA A 371 12.52 3.59 -21.17
C ALA A 371 12.69 2.06 -21.04
N GLY A 372 13.39 1.57 -20.02
CA GLY A 372 13.58 0.15 -19.75
C GLY A 372 12.31 -0.58 -19.33
N SER A 373 11.49 0.02 -18.46
CA SER A 373 10.23 -0.57 -17.98
C SER A 373 9.22 -0.66 -19.15
N LEU A 374 9.11 0.40 -19.96
CA LEU A 374 8.23 0.40 -21.12
C LEU A 374 8.69 -0.55 -22.23
N ARG A 375 10.01 -0.71 -22.46
CA ARG A 375 10.56 -1.64 -23.48
C ARG A 375 10.25 -3.10 -23.21
N ARG A 376 9.92 -3.48 -21.97
CA ARG A 376 9.58 -4.85 -21.63
C ARG A 376 8.11 -5.16 -21.83
N MET A 377 7.27 -4.15 -21.87
CA MET A 377 5.88 -4.31 -22.25
C MET A 377 5.80 -4.58 -23.75
N ARG A 378 5.06 -5.61 -24.12
CA ARG A 378 4.90 -6.01 -25.51
C ARG A 378 4.20 -4.94 -26.36
N ASN A 379 3.32 -4.17 -25.73
CA ASN A 379 2.67 -2.96 -26.25
C ASN A 379 2.59 -1.97 -25.09
N PRO A 380 3.65 -1.18 -24.83
CA PRO A 380 3.58 -0.18 -23.79
C PRO A 380 2.46 0.80 -24.11
N PRO A 381 1.57 1.09 -23.17
CA PRO A 381 0.58 2.12 -23.41
C PRO A 381 1.31 3.47 -23.62
N ASP A 382 0.98 4.16 -24.71
CA ASP A 382 1.45 5.53 -24.94
C ASP A 382 0.53 6.50 -24.18
N ASP A 383 0.53 6.37 -22.84
CA ASP A 383 -0.21 7.24 -21.95
C ASP A 383 0.78 8.17 -21.25
N PRO A 384 0.74 9.49 -21.52
CA PRO A 384 1.65 10.46 -20.92
C PRO A 384 1.52 10.51 -19.38
N ARG A 385 0.35 10.15 -18.81
CA ARG A 385 0.12 10.11 -17.37
C ARG A 385 1.06 9.14 -16.64
N LEU A 386 1.48 8.08 -17.32
CA LEU A 386 2.41 7.09 -16.76
C LEU A 386 3.83 7.65 -16.57
N LYS A 387 4.15 8.71 -17.30
CA LYS A 387 5.47 9.33 -17.34
C LYS A 387 5.51 10.65 -16.56
N ALA A 388 4.34 11.21 -16.25
CA ALA A 388 4.24 12.51 -15.61
C ALA A 388 4.44 12.40 -14.09
N THR A 389 5.11 13.41 -13.52
CA THR A 389 5.04 13.68 -12.10
C THR A 389 3.76 14.46 -11.83
N VAL A 390 2.99 14.03 -10.85
CA VAL A 390 1.70 14.63 -10.46
C VAL A 390 1.71 14.89 -8.97
N TRP A 391 1.28 16.06 -8.59
CA TRP A 391 1.10 16.45 -7.18
C TRP A 391 -0.37 16.71 -6.90
N ALA A 392 -0.84 16.28 -5.74
CA ALA A 392 -2.14 16.66 -5.20
C ALA A 392 -1.97 17.36 -3.86
N LEU A 393 -2.56 18.54 -3.72
CA LEU A 393 -2.61 19.33 -2.47
C LEU A 393 -4.07 19.48 -2.02
N TYR A 394 -4.29 19.26 -0.74
CA TYR A 394 -5.61 19.38 -0.13
C TYR A 394 -5.73 20.64 0.71
N GLY A 395 -6.85 21.36 0.58
CA GLY A 395 -7.17 22.56 1.37
C GLY A 395 -8.67 22.74 1.57
N GLY A 396 -9.17 22.62 2.78
CA GLY A 396 -10.61 22.60 3.06
C GLY A 396 -11.32 21.49 2.26
N PRO A 397 -12.41 21.79 1.53
CA PRO A 397 -13.10 20.81 0.69
C PRO A 397 -12.40 20.56 -0.64
N TRP A 398 -11.33 21.30 -0.94
CA TRP A 398 -10.69 21.31 -2.24
C TRP A 398 -9.51 20.38 -2.32
N LYS A 399 -9.35 19.75 -3.50
CA LYS A 399 -8.16 19.05 -3.95
C LYS A 399 -7.66 19.71 -5.23
N TYR A 400 -6.47 20.23 -5.17
CA TYR A 400 -5.77 20.80 -6.32
C TYR A 400 -4.74 19.82 -6.83
N VAL A 401 -4.82 19.50 -8.11
CA VAL A 401 -3.90 18.58 -8.80
C VAL A 401 -3.11 19.38 -9.82
N ARG A 402 -1.80 19.16 -9.87
CA ARG A 402 -0.89 19.74 -10.85
C ARG A 402 0.00 18.67 -11.44
N GLU A 403 0.09 18.63 -12.75
CA GLU A 403 1.05 17.80 -13.47
C GLU A 403 2.33 18.58 -13.78
N GLN A 404 3.43 17.86 -13.96
CA GLN A 404 4.71 18.44 -14.36
C GLN A 404 4.61 19.15 -15.72
N THR A 405 3.71 18.73 -16.59
CA THR A 405 3.39 19.36 -17.89
C THR A 405 2.80 20.76 -17.75
N GLY A 406 2.33 21.12 -16.56
CA GLY A 406 1.64 22.36 -16.26
C GLY A 406 0.11 22.23 -16.29
N GLU A 407 -0.45 21.08 -16.62
CA GLU A 407 -1.89 20.84 -16.50
C GLU A 407 -2.31 20.91 -15.03
N GLU A 408 -3.48 21.51 -14.78
CA GLU A 408 -4.02 21.72 -13.45
C GLU A 408 -5.50 21.32 -13.39
N ARG A 409 -5.91 20.78 -12.25
CA ARG A 409 -7.31 20.47 -11.96
C ARG A 409 -7.63 20.82 -10.51
N LEU A 410 -8.86 21.32 -10.28
CA LEU A 410 -9.39 21.60 -8.96
C LEU A 410 -10.70 20.84 -8.77
N CYS A 411 -10.79 20.01 -7.75
CA CYS A 411 -11.98 19.25 -7.42
C CYS A 411 -12.52 19.69 -6.04
N ASN A 412 -13.85 19.82 -5.93
CA ASN A 412 -14.50 19.99 -4.64
C ASN A 412 -14.98 18.62 -4.16
N LEU A 413 -14.25 18.03 -3.23
CA LEU A 413 -14.50 16.65 -2.77
C LEU A 413 -15.80 16.47 -1.98
N ASP A 414 -16.34 17.56 -1.40
CA ASP A 414 -17.64 17.50 -0.70
C ASP A 414 -18.82 17.48 -1.71
N ALA A 415 -18.66 18.14 -2.86
CA ALA A 415 -19.69 18.21 -3.92
C ALA A 415 -19.50 17.15 -5.00
N ASP A 416 -18.26 16.77 -5.28
CA ASP A 416 -17.85 15.82 -6.32
C ASP A 416 -16.75 14.89 -5.76
N PRO A 417 -17.11 13.95 -4.88
CA PRO A 417 -16.16 13.02 -4.30
C PRO A 417 -15.53 12.07 -5.33
N GLY A 418 -16.16 11.89 -6.49
CA GLY A 418 -15.66 11.09 -7.61
C GLY A 418 -14.72 11.86 -8.54
N GLU A 419 -14.41 13.14 -8.28
CA GLU A 419 -13.47 13.96 -9.06
C GLU A 419 -13.77 13.96 -10.58
N THR A 420 -15.04 14.02 -10.93
CA THR A 420 -15.51 13.93 -12.32
C THR A 420 -15.45 15.27 -13.05
N THR A 421 -15.37 16.38 -12.31
CA THR A 421 -15.40 17.75 -12.85
C THR A 421 -14.18 18.56 -12.40
N ASP A 422 -13.73 19.47 -13.28
CA ASP A 422 -12.78 20.51 -12.90
C ASP A 422 -13.57 21.77 -12.49
N ALA A 423 -13.48 22.14 -11.22
CA ALA A 423 -14.25 23.25 -10.69
C ALA A 423 -13.71 24.60 -11.18
N ALA A 424 -14.59 25.46 -11.72
CA ALA A 424 -14.28 26.82 -12.12
C ALA A 424 -14.27 27.77 -10.91
N ALA A 425 -13.27 27.60 -10.01
CA ALA A 425 -13.14 28.39 -8.77
C ALA A 425 -11.73 29.02 -8.68
N ASP A 426 -11.56 30.19 -9.23
CA ASP A 426 -10.26 30.85 -9.36
C ASP A 426 -9.59 31.20 -8.02
N GLY A 427 -10.35 31.59 -7.02
CA GLY A 427 -9.84 31.92 -5.68
C GLY A 427 -9.15 30.73 -4.99
N PRO A 428 -9.85 29.61 -4.76
CA PRO A 428 -9.25 28.40 -4.21
C PRO A 428 -8.09 27.87 -5.08
N ARG A 429 -8.24 27.87 -6.41
CA ARG A 429 -7.20 27.39 -7.34
C ARG A 429 -5.90 28.18 -7.20
N SER A 430 -5.98 29.52 -7.20
CA SER A 430 -4.81 30.40 -7.07
C SER A 430 -4.13 30.26 -5.71
N THR A 431 -4.90 30.11 -4.64
CA THR A 431 -4.39 29.90 -3.28
C THR A 431 -3.64 28.58 -3.17
N LEU A 432 -4.25 27.47 -3.61
CA LEU A 432 -3.63 26.14 -3.53
C LEU A 432 -2.43 25.98 -4.48
N ARG A 433 -2.47 26.64 -5.66
CA ARG A 433 -1.32 26.71 -6.56
C ARG A 433 -0.10 27.34 -5.87
N ARG A 434 -0.30 28.48 -5.20
CA ARG A 434 0.78 29.16 -4.45
C ARG A 434 1.28 28.27 -3.30
N GLN A 435 0.38 27.71 -2.51
CA GLN A 435 0.71 26.81 -1.40
C GLN A 435 1.52 25.59 -1.88
N LEU A 436 1.12 24.95 -2.98
CA LEU A 436 1.87 23.85 -3.54
C LEU A 436 3.28 24.27 -3.97
N ALA A 437 3.40 25.44 -4.61
CA ALA A 437 4.72 25.96 -5.00
C ALA A 437 5.63 26.21 -3.79
N GLU A 438 5.10 26.77 -2.70
CA GLU A 438 5.80 26.97 -1.43
C GLU A 438 6.26 25.63 -0.84
N VAL A 439 5.35 24.65 -0.71
CA VAL A 439 5.68 23.30 -0.21
C VAL A 439 6.77 22.64 -1.05
N LEU A 440 6.69 22.72 -2.38
CA LEU A 440 7.69 22.10 -3.25
C LEU A 440 9.06 22.81 -3.17
N ALA A 441 9.07 24.14 -2.98
CA ALA A 441 10.30 24.93 -2.82
C ALA A 441 11.01 24.65 -1.48
N GLU A 442 10.27 24.32 -0.43
CA GLU A 442 10.80 24.02 0.89
C GLU A 442 11.34 22.60 1.03
N ARG A 443 10.96 21.69 0.14
CA ARG A 443 11.40 20.29 0.19
C ARG A 443 12.91 20.18 0.13
N ARG A 444 13.46 19.40 1.06
CA ARG A 444 14.89 19.03 1.11
C ARG A 444 15.00 17.56 0.72
N PRO A 445 15.48 17.24 -0.49
CA PRO A 445 15.72 15.86 -0.86
C PRO A 445 16.67 15.20 0.15
N CYS A 446 16.22 14.14 0.80
CA CYS A 446 17.09 13.28 1.57
C CYS A 446 17.99 12.55 0.56
N LEU A 447 19.25 12.94 0.48
CA LEU A 447 20.19 12.32 -0.45
C LEU A 447 20.29 10.83 -0.11
N LEU A 448 19.73 10.01 -0.95
CA LEU A 448 20.08 8.60 -0.98
C LEU A 448 21.58 8.57 -1.21
N GLY A 449 22.35 8.03 -0.27
CA GLY A 449 23.81 8.02 -0.31
C GLY A 449 24.38 7.44 -1.62
N PRO A 450 25.70 7.53 -1.87
CA PRO A 450 26.31 7.08 -3.12
C PRO A 450 25.89 5.63 -3.43
N ARG A 451 25.66 5.36 -4.72
CA ARG A 451 25.19 4.06 -5.22
C ARG A 451 26.05 2.93 -4.64
N ALA A 452 25.44 2.02 -3.90
CA ALA A 452 26.09 0.74 -3.60
C ALA A 452 26.41 0.02 -4.92
N GLY A 453 27.48 -0.74 -4.97
CA GLY A 453 27.83 -1.58 -6.11
C GLY A 453 26.64 -2.46 -6.51
N GLN A 454 26.70 -3.02 -7.72
CA GLN A 454 25.66 -3.95 -8.21
C GLN A 454 25.53 -5.10 -7.20
N GLY A 455 24.50 -5.07 -6.35
CA GLY A 455 24.12 -6.21 -5.52
C GLY A 455 23.64 -7.37 -6.42
N GLU A 456 23.80 -8.60 -5.97
CA GLU A 456 23.26 -9.76 -6.66
C GLU A 456 21.73 -9.61 -6.81
N ARG A 457 21.23 -9.88 -7.99
CA ARG A 457 19.77 -9.85 -8.28
C ARG A 457 19.10 -10.99 -7.53
N ASP A 458 18.09 -10.68 -6.75
CA ASP A 458 17.21 -11.67 -6.13
C ASP A 458 16.19 -12.16 -7.17
N LEU A 459 16.49 -13.29 -7.78
CA LEU A 459 15.66 -13.90 -8.81
C LEU A 459 14.28 -14.33 -8.31
N GLU A 460 14.13 -14.53 -7.01
CA GLU A 460 12.85 -14.91 -6.40
C GLU A 460 11.93 -13.69 -6.29
N THR A 461 12.43 -12.57 -5.76
CA THR A 461 11.73 -11.28 -5.76
C THR A 461 11.35 -10.84 -7.18
N GLU A 462 12.26 -10.98 -8.15
CA GLU A 462 11.97 -10.68 -9.56
C GLU A 462 10.84 -11.54 -10.13
N ALA A 463 10.81 -12.83 -9.78
CA ALA A 463 9.78 -13.75 -10.27
C ALA A 463 8.38 -13.41 -9.70
N GLU A 464 8.31 -12.96 -8.45
CA GLU A 464 7.08 -12.54 -7.82
C GLU A 464 6.56 -11.21 -8.40
N LEU A 465 7.43 -10.21 -8.54
CA LEU A 465 7.06 -8.94 -9.14
C LEU A 465 6.52 -9.12 -10.57
N ARG A 466 7.06 -10.10 -11.32
CA ARG A 466 6.49 -10.52 -12.62
C ARG A 466 5.14 -11.20 -12.48
N ALA A 467 4.94 -12.02 -11.45
CA ALA A 467 3.65 -12.69 -11.24
C ALA A 467 2.54 -11.69 -10.89
N LEU A 468 2.90 -10.62 -10.20
CA LEU A 468 2.03 -9.50 -9.85
C LEU A 468 1.86 -8.47 -11.00
N GLY A 469 2.59 -8.62 -12.11
CA GLY A 469 2.45 -7.74 -13.29
C GLY A 469 3.32 -6.48 -13.27
N TYR A 470 4.23 -6.34 -12.32
CA TYR A 470 5.14 -5.18 -12.24
C TYR A 470 6.35 -5.27 -13.18
N LEU A 471 6.72 -6.48 -13.65
CA LEU A 471 7.88 -6.74 -14.51
C LEU A 471 7.55 -7.55 -15.76
#